data_ef1c6e95ee7153e00b3613d31fba832d
#
_entry.id   ef1c6e95ee7153e00b3613d31fba832d
#
_cell.length_a   1.000
_cell.length_b   1.000
_cell.length_c   1.000
_cell.angle_alpha   90.00
_cell.angle_beta   90.00
_cell.angle_gamma   90.00
#
_symmetry.space_group_name_H-M   'P 1'
#
loop_
_entity.id
_entity.type
_entity.pdbx_description
1 polymer ?
#
loop_
_entity_poly.entity_id
_entity_poly.type
_entity_poly.pdbx_seq_one_letter_code
_entity_poly.pdbx_strand_id
1 'polypeptide(L)'
;MNSNWKWLRVFILFLVCFALQTTVAEWLQIFGAGPDFVIILVVSIAIKHGPAAGVLWGFLAGFTQDVYAPVEWLGANTISLTALGFLVGQLEERFLTLNLPAKIGVLGFGFMLCDMLYFFLTGLEKDVVTNLFFYKTLPECAYTMAVGAVVFHLSIGKKKKHA
;
A
#
# COMPACT_ATOMS: atom_id res chain seq x y z
N MET A 1 -13.23 24.77 -5.66
CA MET A 1 -12.25 24.24 -4.68
C MET A 1 -10.99 23.87 -5.46
N ASN A 2 -9.92 24.65 -5.27
CA ASN A 2 -8.73 24.63 -6.13
C ASN A 2 -8.07 23.24 -6.19
N SER A 3 -7.69 22.79 -7.38
CA SER A 3 -6.98 21.53 -7.64
C SER A 3 -5.76 21.33 -6.73
N ASN A 4 -5.04 22.41 -6.45
CA ASN A 4 -3.83 22.41 -5.61
C ASN A 4 -4.08 21.93 -4.17
N TRP A 5 -5.26 22.21 -3.60
CA TRP A 5 -5.62 21.75 -2.24
C TRP A 5 -5.84 20.24 -2.15
N LYS A 6 -6.25 19.60 -3.24
CA LYS A 6 -6.42 18.15 -3.26
C LYS A 6 -5.07 17.45 -3.19
N TRP A 7 -4.11 17.90 -3.99
CA TRP A 7 -2.76 17.33 -4.02
C TRP A 7 -1.98 17.59 -2.73
N LEU A 8 -2.16 18.78 -2.14
CA LEU A 8 -1.58 19.10 -0.84
C LEU A 8 -2.10 18.17 0.27
N ARG A 9 -3.40 17.85 0.27
CA ARG A 9 -3.97 16.87 1.22
C ARG A 9 -3.40 15.46 1.02
N VAL A 10 -3.25 15.04 -0.23
CA VAL A 10 -2.64 13.73 -0.55
C VAL A 10 -1.18 13.69 -0.08
N PHE A 11 -0.45 14.76 -0.28
CA PHE A 11 0.94 14.87 0.19
C PHE A 11 1.05 14.84 1.72
N ILE A 12 0.18 15.57 2.42
CA ILE A 12 0.13 15.52 3.89
C ILE A 12 -0.22 14.11 4.37
N LEU A 13 -1.20 13.45 3.74
CA LEU A 13 -1.54 12.06 4.06
C LEU A 13 -0.36 11.11 3.83
N PHE A 14 0.39 11.32 2.76
CA PHE A 14 1.61 10.55 2.50
C PHE A 14 2.64 10.69 3.63
N LEU A 15 2.94 11.93 4.05
CA LEU A 15 3.86 12.18 5.16
C LEU A 15 3.37 11.56 6.47
N VAL A 16 2.07 11.66 6.75
CA VAL A 16 1.47 11.04 7.95
C VAL A 16 1.55 9.52 7.89
N CYS A 17 1.21 8.90 6.75
CA CYS A 17 1.31 7.44 6.60
C CYS A 17 2.75 6.96 6.72
N PHE A 18 3.70 7.70 6.17
CA PHE A 18 5.12 7.35 6.28
C PHE A 18 5.62 7.49 7.73
N ALA A 19 5.24 8.55 8.45
CA ALA A 19 5.54 8.69 9.87
C ALA A 19 4.89 7.58 10.70
N LEU A 20 3.66 7.18 10.39
CA LEU A 20 2.99 6.05 11.04
C LEU A 20 3.70 4.73 10.74
N GLN A 21 4.18 4.53 9.50
CA GLN A 21 4.93 3.34 9.12
C GLN A 21 6.22 3.20 9.93
N THR A 22 6.96 4.29 10.12
CA THR A 22 8.26 4.26 10.83
C THR A 22 8.13 4.25 12.34
N THR A 23 7.06 4.81 12.90
CA THR A 23 6.92 4.97 14.37
C THR A 23 5.89 4.00 14.96
N VAL A 24 4.70 3.96 14.36
CA VAL A 24 3.55 3.23 14.95
C VAL A 24 3.51 1.78 14.49
N ALA A 25 3.94 1.50 13.24
CA ALA A 25 3.96 0.12 12.75
C ALA A 25 4.89 -0.77 13.60
N GLU A 26 6.02 -0.23 14.07
CA GLU A 26 6.93 -0.95 14.97
C GLU A 26 6.26 -1.30 16.31
N TRP A 27 5.47 -0.38 16.87
CA TRP A 27 4.75 -0.60 18.13
C TRP A 27 3.57 -1.55 17.99
N LEU A 28 2.98 -1.62 16.80
CA LEU A 28 1.85 -2.48 16.47
C LEU A 28 2.27 -3.87 15.96
N GLN A 29 3.57 -4.16 15.91
CA GLN A 29 4.05 -5.47 15.49
C GLN A 29 3.60 -6.56 16.46
N ILE A 30 2.86 -7.52 15.92
CA ILE A 30 2.47 -8.75 16.62
C ILE A 30 3.28 -9.88 15.97
N PHE A 31 4.14 -10.55 16.73
CA PHE A 31 5.05 -11.60 16.23
C PHE A 31 5.96 -11.16 15.07
N GLY A 32 6.35 -9.88 15.04
CA GLY A 32 7.22 -9.33 13.99
C GLY A 32 6.48 -8.93 12.70
N ALA A 33 5.16 -9.07 12.65
CA ALA A 33 4.32 -8.63 11.55
C ALA A 33 3.57 -7.34 11.93
N GLY A 34 3.67 -6.30 11.12
CA GLY A 34 2.99 -5.02 11.29
C GLY A 34 2.10 -4.66 10.09
N PRO A 35 1.19 -3.69 10.25
CA PRO A 35 0.38 -3.23 9.12
C PRO A 35 1.21 -2.36 8.18
N ASP A 36 1.02 -2.51 6.88
CA ASP A 36 1.64 -1.63 5.88
C ASP A 36 0.69 -0.48 5.49
N PHE A 37 0.90 0.67 6.13
CA PHE A 37 0.16 1.89 5.86
C PHE A 37 0.47 2.47 4.48
N VAL A 38 1.67 2.22 3.96
CA VAL A 38 2.13 2.74 2.66
C VAL A 38 1.36 2.06 1.53
N ILE A 39 1.23 0.74 1.57
CA ILE A 39 0.42 -0.01 0.59
C ILE A 39 -1.05 0.41 0.65
N ILE A 40 -1.63 0.57 1.85
CA ILE A 40 -3.02 1.05 2.00
C ILE A 40 -3.20 2.42 1.35
N LEU A 41 -2.23 3.32 1.51
CA LEU A 41 -2.26 4.65 0.92
C LEU A 41 -2.17 4.59 -0.60
N VAL A 42 -1.18 3.88 -1.16
CA VAL A 42 -0.97 3.76 -2.61
C VAL A 42 -2.21 3.17 -3.28
N VAL A 43 -2.76 2.08 -2.74
CA VAL A 43 -4.00 1.45 -3.23
C VAL A 43 -5.18 2.43 -3.15
N SER A 44 -5.31 3.19 -2.04
CA SER A 44 -6.38 4.17 -1.88
C SER A 44 -6.32 5.30 -2.91
N ILE A 45 -5.10 5.78 -3.21
CA ILE A 45 -4.88 6.84 -4.20
C ILE A 45 -5.13 6.30 -5.61
N ALA A 46 -4.60 5.12 -5.93
CA ALA A 46 -4.77 4.49 -7.23
C ALA A 46 -6.24 4.25 -7.57
N ILE A 47 -7.04 3.73 -6.62
CA ILE A 47 -8.49 3.54 -6.80
C ILE A 47 -9.23 4.87 -7.05
N LYS A 48 -8.82 5.96 -6.38
CA LYS A 48 -9.54 7.24 -6.45
C LYS A 48 -9.12 8.13 -7.62
N HIS A 49 -7.86 8.05 -8.03
CA HIS A 49 -7.27 9.01 -8.96
C HIS A 49 -6.71 8.35 -10.23
N GLY A 50 -6.86 7.03 -10.34
CA GLY A 50 -6.46 6.25 -11.51
C GLY A 50 -4.96 5.92 -11.58
N PRO A 51 -4.54 5.30 -12.72
CA PRO A 51 -3.22 4.69 -12.84
C PRO A 51 -2.07 5.72 -12.80
N ALA A 52 -2.24 6.90 -13.39
CA ALA A 52 -1.19 7.91 -13.39
C ALA A 52 -0.82 8.38 -11.97
N ALA A 53 -1.85 8.60 -11.12
CA ALA A 53 -1.63 8.95 -9.72
C ALA A 53 -1.07 7.74 -8.93
N GLY A 54 -1.56 6.53 -9.20
CA GLY A 54 -1.05 5.30 -8.61
C GLY A 54 0.45 5.10 -8.87
N VAL A 55 0.88 5.28 -10.12
CA VAL A 55 2.30 5.22 -10.51
C VAL A 55 3.13 6.27 -9.77
N LEU A 56 2.70 7.53 -9.79
CA LEU A 56 3.45 8.62 -9.17
C LEU A 56 3.63 8.40 -7.66
N TRP A 57 2.54 8.09 -6.96
CA TRP A 57 2.60 7.90 -5.51
C TRP A 57 3.21 6.56 -5.12
N GLY A 58 3.05 5.51 -5.93
CA GLY A 58 3.76 4.24 -5.78
C GLY A 58 5.27 4.41 -5.91
N PHE A 59 5.71 5.19 -6.92
CA PHE A 59 7.12 5.53 -7.10
C PHE A 59 7.69 6.29 -5.91
N LEU A 60 7.02 7.37 -5.47
CA LEU A 60 7.47 8.17 -4.33
C LEU A 60 7.53 7.34 -3.05
N ALA A 61 6.52 6.50 -2.82
CA ALA A 61 6.44 5.64 -1.65
C ALA A 61 7.56 4.58 -1.66
N GLY A 62 7.76 3.89 -2.77
CA GLY A 62 8.80 2.89 -2.91
C GLY A 62 10.20 3.50 -2.83
N PHE A 63 10.41 4.64 -3.47
CA PHE A 63 11.69 5.35 -3.40
C PHE A 63 12.05 5.74 -1.97
N THR A 64 11.08 6.22 -1.18
CA THR A 64 11.34 6.54 0.23
C THR A 64 11.65 5.30 1.06
N GLN A 65 11.05 4.14 0.77
CA GLN A 65 11.40 2.87 1.42
C GLN A 65 12.80 2.39 1.01
N ASP A 66 13.15 2.52 -0.27
CA ASP A 66 14.45 2.11 -0.79
C ASP A 66 15.62 2.91 -0.19
N VAL A 67 15.40 4.16 0.22
CA VAL A 67 16.45 4.96 0.92
C VAL A 67 16.94 4.29 2.21
N TYR A 68 16.09 3.50 2.86
CA TYR A 68 16.43 2.76 4.08
C TYR A 68 16.79 1.30 3.80
N ALA A 69 16.67 0.85 2.57
CA ALA A 69 17.00 -0.52 2.17
C ALA A 69 18.52 -0.69 1.95
N PRO A 70 19.05 -1.92 2.07
CA PRO A 70 20.42 -2.21 1.64
C PRO A 70 20.63 -1.84 0.17
N VAL A 71 21.85 -1.37 -0.16
CA VAL A 71 22.19 -0.90 -1.52
C VAL A 71 21.94 -1.98 -2.58
N GLU A 72 22.11 -3.24 -2.23
CA GLU A 72 21.89 -4.39 -3.10
C GLU A 72 20.43 -4.58 -3.53
N TRP A 73 19.48 -4.04 -2.75
CA TRP A 73 18.03 -4.14 -2.99
C TRP A 73 17.39 -2.81 -3.38
N LEU A 74 18.23 -1.83 -3.66
CA LEU A 74 17.79 -0.48 -4.02
C LEU A 74 16.97 -0.51 -5.32
N GLY A 75 15.77 0.05 -5.27
CA GLY A 75 14.83 0.06 -6.38
C GLY A 75 13.77 -1.05 -6.34
N ALA A 76 13.93 -2.07 -5.51
CA ALA A 76 12.98 -3.19 -5.43
C ALA A 76 11.60 -2.73 -4.94
N ASN A 77 11.54 -1.92 -3.86
CA ASN A 77 10.29 -1.33 -3.37
C ASN A 77 9.71 -0.31 -4.38
N THR A 78 10.58 0.50 -4.99
CA THR A 78 10.16 1.48 -6.01
C THR A 78 9.43 0.79 -7.17
N ILE A 79 10.00 -0.26 -7.73
CA ILE A 79 9.40 -0.99 -8.85
C ILE A 79 8.12 -1.68 -8.40
N SER A 80 8.14 -2.38 -7.27
CA SER A 80 6.99 -3.14 -6.76
C SER A 80 5.78 -2.24 -6.48
N LEU A 81 5.97 -1.13 -5.76
CA LEU A 81 4.90 -0.19 -5.44
C LEU A 81 4.42 0.62 -6.65
N THR A 82 5.31 0.93 -7.59
CA THR A 82 4.92 1.57 -8.86
C THR A 82 4.04 0.66 -9.70
N ALA A 83 4.44 -0.62 -9.84
CA ALA A 83 3.66 -1.63 -10.54
C ALA A 83 2.30 -1.86 -9.87
N LEU A 84 2.27 -1.96 -8.54
CA LEU A 84 1.03 -2.05 -7.77
C LEU A 84 0.11 -0.87 -8.05
N GLY A 85 0.62 0.35 -7.94
CA GLY A 85 -0.15 1.58 -8.18
C GLY A 85 -0.73 1.65 -9.59
N PHE A 86 0.03 1.20 -10.59
CA PHE A 86 -0.44 1.10 -11.98
C PHE A 86 -1.56 0.08 -12.13
N LEU A 87 -1.35 -1.16 -11.67
CA LEU A 87 -2.32 -2.25 -11.81
C LEU A 87 -3.63 -1.96 -11.08
N VAL A 88 -3.55 -1.48 -9.85
CA VAL A 88 -4.74 -1.11 -9.07
C VAL A 88 -5.47 0.08 -9.70
N GLY A 89 -4.72 1.03 -10.24
CA GLY A 89 -5.31 2.20 -10.91
C GLY A 89 -6.05 1.89 -12.21
N GLN A 90 -5.77 0.73 -12.85
CA GLN A 90 -6.51 0.25 -14.03
C GLN A 90 -7.89 -0.32 -13.68
N LEU A 91 -8.14 -0.64 -12.40
CA LEU A 91 -9.42 -1.18 -11.99
C LEU A 91 -10.49 -0.07 -11.97
N GLU A 92 -11.72 -0.41 -12.40
CA GLU A 92 -12.82 0.55 -12.43
C GLU A 92 -13.11 1.12 -11.05
N GLU A 93 -12.93 2.42 -10.89
CA GLU A 93 -13.22 3.15 -9.65
C GLU A 93 -14.65 2.89 -9.17
N ARG A 94 -15.62 2.85 -10.10
CA ARG A 94 -17.04 2.68 -9.78
C ARG A 94 -17.34 1.35 -9.11
N PHE A 95 -16.75 0.26 -9.59
CA PHE A 95 -16.91 -1.07 -8.99
C PHE A 95 -16.28 -1.15 -7.60
N LEU A 96 -15.08 -0.63 -7.46
CA LEU A 96 -14.34 -0.68 -6.21
C LEU A 96 -14.93 0.28 -5.15
N THR A 97 -15.45 1.45 -5.55
CA THR A 97 -16.00 2.40 -4.57
C THR A 97 -17.30 1.94 -3.92
N LEU A 98 -18.07 1.08 -4.59
CA LEU A 98 -19.34 0.55 -4.07
C LEU A 98 -19.15 -0.70 -3.20
N ASN A 99 -18.08 -1.47 -3.40
CA ASN A 99 -17.87 -2.77 -2.77
C ASN A 99 -16.68 -2.75 -1.80
N LEU A 100 -16.96 -2.69 -0.50
CA LEU A 100 -15.91 -2.79 0.53
C LEU A 100 -15.11 -4.10 0.44
N PRO A 101 -15.73 -5.29 0.31
CA PRO A 101 -14.97 -6.54 0.18
C PRO A 101 -14.08 -6.57 -1.05
N ALA A 102 -14.50 -5.96 -2.17
CA ALA A 102 -13.66 -5.86 -3.36
C ALA A 102 -12.39 -5.03 -3.10
N LYS A 103 -12.49 -3.92 -2.38
CA LYS A 103 -11.32 -3.11 -1.99
C LYS A 103 -10.34 -3.89 -1.11
N ILE A 104 -10.87 -4.64 -0.14
CA ILE A 104 -10.05 -5.46 0.76
C ILE A 104 -9.37 -6.57 -0.04
N GLY A 105 -10.09 -7.20 -0.96
CA GLY A 105 -9.52 -8.21 -1.87
C GLY A 105 -8.40 -7.66 -2.75
N VAL A 106 -8.61 -6.47 -3.35
CA VAL A 106 -7.59 -5.78 -4.15
C VAL A 106 -6.38 -5.40 -3.29
N LEU A 107 -6.60 -4.95 -2.05
CA LEU A 107 -5.52 -4.62 -1.12
C LEU A 107 -4.69 -5.87 -0.79
N GLY A 108 -5.32 -6.98 -0.41
CA GLY A 108 -4.63 -8.22 -0.06
C GLY A 108 -3.90 -8.84 -1.25
N PHE A 109 -4.55 -8.92 -2.40
CA PHE A 109 -3.91 -9.40 -3.63
C PHE A 109 -2.75 -8.50 -4.06
N GLY A 110 -2.93 -7.19 -3.98
CA GLY A 110 -1.90 -6.21 -4.30
C GLY A 110 -0.70 -6.30 -3.36
N PHE A 111 -0.94 -6.51 -2.06
CA PHE A 111 0.12 -6.75 -1.07
C PHE A 111 0.96 -7.98 -1.45
N MET A 112 0.30 -9.11 -1.69
CA MET A 112 0.96 -10.35 -2.10
C MET A 112 1.78 -10.19 -3.38
N LEU A 113 1.23 -9.47 -4.37
CA LEU A 113 1.90 -9.19 -5.64
C LEU A 113 3.14 -8.32 -5.43
N CYS A 114 3.04 -7.31 -4.55
CA CYS A 114 4.13 -6.41 -4.22
C CYS A 114 5.29 -7.17 -3.56
N ASP A 115 5.00 -8.02 -2.57
CA ASP A 115 6.01 -8.84 -1.90
C ASP A 115 6.64 -9.87 -2.84
N MET A 116 5.84 -10.51 -3.70
CA MET A 116 6.38 -11.44 -4.70
C MET A 116 7.32 -10.75 -5.68
N LEU A 117 6.96 -9.54 -6.16
CA LEU A 117 7.84 -8.75 -7.00
C LEU A 117 9.11 -8.35 -6.26
N TYR A 118 8.99 -7.94 -5.01
CA TYR A 118 10.14 -7.60 -4.17
C TYR A 118 11.09 -8.80 -4.01
N PHE A 119 10.59 -9.98 -3.67
CA PHE A 119 11.41 -11.19 -3.55
C PHE A 119 12.07 -11.59 -4.87
N PHE A 120 11.37 -11.42 -5.99
CA PHE A 120 11.94 -11.68 -7.31
C PHE A 120 13.07 -10.72 -7.65
N LEU A 121 12.90 -9.43 -7.36
CA LEU A 121 13.89 -8.39 -7.67
C LEU A 121 15.12 -8.46 -6.76
N THR A 122 14.94 -8.87 -5.51
CA THR A 122 16.04 -9.00 -4.54
C THR A 122 16.84 -10.29 -4.71
N GLY A 123 16.33 -11.26 -5.48
CA GLY A 123 17.03 -12.50 -5.76
C GLY A 123 17.30 -13.37 -4.53
N LEU A 124 16.45 -13.28 -3.51
CA LEU A 124 16.57 -14.06 -2.28
C LEU A 124 16.48 -15.56 -2.55
N GLU A 125 17.23 -16.35 -1.77
CA GLU A 125 17.19 -17.81 -1.85
C GLU A 125 15.78 -18.35 -1.55
N LYS A 126 15.39 -19.44 -2.22
CA LYS A 126 14.04 -20.02 -2.11
C LYS A 126 13.64 -20.36 -0.68
N ASP A 127 14.57 -20.88 0.12
CA ASP A 127 14.31 -21.27 1.50
C ASP A 127 14.03 -20.02 2.37
N VAL A 128 14.75 -18.93 2.13
CA VAL A 128 14.55 -17.65 2.80
C VAL A 128 13.19 -17.06 2.39
N VAL A 129 12.87 -17.07 1.10
CA VAL A 129 11.59 -16.59 0.58
C VAL A 129 10.42 -17.38 1.18
N THR A 130 10.53 -18.71 1.24
CA THR A 130 9.48 -19.56 1.80
C THR A 130 9.22 -19.22 3.28
N ASN A 131 10.29 -19.09 4.07
CA ASN A 131 10.16 -18.70 5.47
C ASN A 131 9.57 -17.31 5.64
N LEU A 132 10.06 -16.30 4.91
CA LEU A 132 9.52 -14.94 4.95
C LEU A 132 8.05 -14.91 4.52
N PHE A 133 7.68 -15.66 3.50
CA PHE A 133 6.31 -15.71 3.01
C PHE A 133 5.34 -16.20 4.08
N PHE A 134 5.64 -17.31 4.76
CA PHE A 134 4.73 -17.88 5.76
C PHE A 134 4.76 -17.11 7.09
N TYR A 135 5.93 -16.70 7.56
CA TYR A 135 6.07 -16.11 8.90
C TYR A 135 5.95 -14.58 8.91
N LYS A 136 6.14 -13.90 7.76
CA LYS A 136 6.07 -12.45 7.66
C LYS A 136 4.96 -12.00 6.71
N THR A 137 5.05 -12.32 5.41
CA THR A 137 4.13 -11.81 4.39
C THR A 137 2.67 -12.15 4.67
N LEU A 138 2.35 -13.39 5.04
CA LEU A 138 0.96 -13.78 5.32
C LEU A 138 0.35 -13.06 6.53
N PRO A 139 1.01 -13.01 7.71
CA PRO A 139 0.50 -12.25 8.84
C PRO A 139 0.41 -10.74 8.56
N GLU A 140 1.41 -10.15 7.89
CA GLU A 140 1.39 -8.74 7.50
C GLU A 140 0.25 -8.42 6.54
N CYS A 141 0.00 -9.28 5.55
CA CYS A 141 -1.12 -9.15 4.64
C CYS A 141 -2.46 -9.16 5.37
N ALA A 142 -2.68 -10.15 6.25
CA ALA A 142 -3.91 -10.24 7.05
C ALA A 142 -4.11 -9.00 7.93
N TYR A 143 -3.04 -8.52 8.56
CA TYR A 143 -3.08 -7.33 9.39
C TYR A 143 -3.35 -6.08 8.57
N THR A 144 -2.67 -5.92 7.42
CA THR A 144 -2.87 -4.80 6.49
C THR A 144 -4.30 -4.80 5.93
N MET A 145 -4.86 -5.96 5.62
CA MET A 145 -6.27 -6.08 5.21
C MET A 145 -7.23 -5.66 6.31
N ALA A 146 -6.99 -6.06 7.56
CA ALA A 146 -7.82 -5.67 8.70
C ALA A 146 -7.80 -4.16 8.93
N VAL A 147 -6.62 -3.55 8.96
CA VAL A 147 -6.45 -2.10 9.10
C VAL A 147 -7.02 -1.37 7.88
N GLY A 148 -6.78 -1.87 6.67
CA GLY A 148 -7.34 -1.34 5.43
C GLY A 148 -8.85 -1.36 5.41
N ALA A 149 -9.49 -2.42 5.95
CA ALA A 149 -10.94 -2.50 6.09
C ALA A 149 -11.50 -1.36 6.96
N VAL A 150 -10.86 -1.07 8.08
CA VAL A 150 -11.24 0.04 8.96
C VAL A 150 -11.10 1.39 8.24
N VAL A 151 -9.97 1.61 7.57
CA VAL A 151 -9.69 2.85 6.82
C VAL A 151 -10.71 3.06 5.69
N PHE A 152 -11.00 2.01 4.93
CA PHE A 152 -11.98 2.07 3.84
C PHE A 152 -13.41 2.26 4.35
N HIS A 153 -13.79 1.62 5.45
CA HIS A 153 -15.10 1.80 6.08
C HIS A 153 -15.32 3.24 6.54
N LEU A 154 -14.34 3.84 7.22
CA LEU A 154 -14.40 5.24 7.66
C LEU A 154 -14.45 6.21 6.47
N SER A 155 -13.81 5.87 5.35
CA SER A 155 -13.83 6.67 4.13
C SER A 155 -15.20 6.68 3.43
N ILE A 156 -15.96 5.57 3.52
CA ILE A 156 -17.30 5.44 2.94
C ILE A 156 -18.33 6.25 3.76
N GLY A 157 -18.22 6.24 5.08
CA GLY A 157 -19.11 6.98 5.98
C GLY A 157 -19.11 8.49 5.76
N LYS A 158 -17.99 9.05 5.32
CA LYS A 158 -17.89 10.49 4.99
C LYS A 158 -18.61 10.88 3.69
N LYS A 159 -18.71 9.98 2.70
CA LYS A 159 -19.44 10.27 1.44
C LYS A 159 -20.97 10.32 1.64
N LYS A 160 -21.52 9.56 2.59
CA LYS A 160 -22.98 9.56 2.87
C LYS A 160 -23.48 10.81 3.61
N LYS A 161 -22.59 11.58 4.26
CA LYS A 161 -22.99 12.80 5.00
C LYS A 161 -23.05 14.07 4.15
N HIS A 162 -22.61 14.01 2.90
CA HIS A 162 -22.57 15.16 1.98
C HIS A 162 -23.40 14.94 0.69
N ALA A 163 -24.23 13.91 0.64
CA ALA A 163 -25.28 13.66 -0.36
C ALA A 163 -26.67 13.84 0.28
#